data_e515be9aeaac926aea8b8e5b2250dce7
#
_entry.id   e515be9aeaac926aea8b8e5b2250dce7
#
_cell.length_a   1.000
_cell.length_b   1.000
_cell.length_c   1.000
_cell.angle_alpha   90.00
_cell.angle_beta   90.00
_cell.angle_gamma   90.00
#
_symmetry.space_group_name_H-M   'P 1'
#
loop_
_entity.id
_entity.type
_entity.pdbx_description
1 polymer ?
#
loop_
_entity_poly.entity_id
_entity_poly.type
_entity_poly.pdbx_seq_one_letter_code
_entity_poly.pdbx_strand_id
1 'polypeptide(L)'
;MANKKITDVTSVSSMLDSDNLFIVQGGDIKQIVFSNAFTCNLHNIPRRSPKDITSYYNDGTLWKRLNGTAPYTFLADIYVGDYFKMSRAITCPSSTDGTTGSQYVTIISFNGLQHNGDNIDLGNHMVCAPGAGFGGTQHFGRHRMNATNSTVGGYKSSEMNTSVLGSVVTAGSTASGATINQQLYAEFGSHLKTTRELVSKSINTTGYNRFGVNNGCSNDWEWVNAQAILMSEIEVYGSIVWSSSGYDTGNANHQFELFANSKSAINNRSAWYWLKDVASSSYWCHCDHNGSSNYYDASSTYHCVRPRFVLA
;
A
#
# COMPACT_ATOMS: atom_id res chain seq x y z
N MET A 1 26.09 9.87 -43.98
CA MET A 1 25.80 10.31 -42.59
C MET A 1 26.82 9.61 -41.70
N ALA A 2 27.56 10.36 -40.89
CA ALA A 2 28.55 9.77 -39.99
C ALA A 2 27.83 9.01 -38.87
N ASN A 3 28.19 7.74 -38.65
CA ASN A 3 27.70 6.94 -37.54
C ASN A 3 28.16 7.56 -36.21
N LYS A 4 27.29 8.28 -35.51
CA LYS A 4 27.58 8.68 -34.13
C LYS A 4 27.52 7.45 -33.25
N LYS A 5 28.61 7.13 -32.58
CA LYS A 5 28.63 6.10 -31.52
C LYS A 5 27.83 6.60 -30.32
N ILE A 6 27.24 5.67 -29.55
CA ILE A 6 26.51 6.01 -28.29
C ILE A 6 27.39 6.84 -27.34
N THR A 7 28.70 6.69 -27.40
CA THR A 7 29.71 7.48 -26.66
C THR A 7 29.73 8.96 -27.03
N ASP A 8 29.11 9.34 -28.15
CA ASP A 8 29.09 10.73 -28.63
C ASP A 8 27.84 11.50 -28.20
N VAL A 9 26.97 10.86 -27.43
CA VAL A 9 25.80 11.49 -26.83
C VAL A 9 26.24 12.23 -25.56
N THR A 10 26.55 13.50 -25.69
CA THR A 10 26.76 14.38 -24.54
C THR A 10 25.48 14.54 -23.75
N SER A 11 25.42 13.84 -22.63
CA SER A 11 24.37 13.92 -21.58
C SER A 11 22.95 14.21 -22.06
N VAL A 12 22.10 13.19 -22.01
CA VAL A 12 20.65 13.39 -22.07
C VAL A 12 20.22 13.98 -20.72
N SER A 13 19.99 15.27 -20.64
CA SER A 13 19.60 15.96 -19.40
C SER A 13 18.15 15.68 -18.98
N SER A 14 17.31 15.24 -19.90
CA SER A 14 15.95 14.75 -19.65
C SER A 14 15.49 13.90 -20.83
N MET A 15 14.93 12.73 -20.56
CA MET A 15 14.19 11.94 -21.54
C MET A 15 12.71 12.12 -21.25
N LEU A 16 11.94 12.48 -22.27
CA LEU A 16 10.48 12.52 -22.20
C LEU A 16 9.94 11.12 -22.53
N ASP A 17 8.74 10.80 -22.07
CA ASP A 17 8.08 9.51 -22.34
C ASP A 17 7.88 9.21 -23.86
N SER A 18 7.93 10.26 -24.68
CA SER A 18 7.91 10.16 -26.13
C SER A 18 9.28 9.95 -26.77
N ASP A 19 10.35 10.00 -25.98
CA ASP A 19 11.69 9.87 -26.53
C ASP A 19 11.97 8.44 -26.96
N ASN A 20 12.46 8.33 -28.18
CA ASN A 20 12.89 7.07 -28.75
C ASN A 20 14.38 6.92 -28.56
N LEU A 21 14.80 5.92 -27.81
CA LEU A 21 16.19 5.52 -27.76
C LEU A 21 16.48 4.65 -28.99
N PHE A 22 17.46 5.07 -29.79
CA PHE A 22 17.95 4.27 -30.90
C PHE A 22 19.23 3.55 -30.47
N ILE A 23 19.21 2.23 -30.54
CA ILE A 23 20.42 1.41 -30.34
C ILE A 23 20.85 0.78 -31.66
N VAL A 24 22.16 0.65 -31.86
CA VAL A 24 22.70 -0.11 -32.97
C VAL A 24 23.05 -1.51 -32.47
N GLN A 25 22.34 -2.51 -33.00
CA GLN A 25 22.59 -3.91 -32.67
C GLN A 25 22.79 -4.71 -33.97
N GLY A 26 23.98 -5.26 -34.18
CA GLY A 26 24.33 -6.01 -35.38
C GLY A 26 24.30 -5.18 -36.66
N GLY A 27 24.54 -3.86 -36.59
CA GLY A 27 24.49 -2.93 -37.70
C GLY A 27 23.13 -2.31 -37.99
N ASP A 28 22.06 -2.79 -37.37
CA ASP A 28 20.72 -2.24 -37.52
C ASP A 28 20.41 -1.22 -36.44
N ILE A 29 19.72 -0.13 -36.81
CA ILE A 29 19.18 0.86 -35.87
C ILE A 29 17.84 0.33 -35.39
N LYS A 30 17.76 0.02 -34.09
CA LYS A 30 16.51 -0.37 -33.43
C LYS A 30 16.00 0.76 -32.55
N GLN A 31 14.75 1.05 -32.70
CA GLN A 31 14.04 2.02 -31.87
C GLN A 31 13.53 1.31 -30.60
N ILE A 32 13.84 1.86 -29.44
CA ILE A 32 13.24 1.46 -28.16
C ILE A 32 12.31 2.57 -27.74
N VAL A 33 11.03 2.27 -27.67
CA VAL A 33 10.02 3.16 -27.08
C VAL A 33 10.00 2.92 -25.59
N PHE A 34 10.15 3.96 -24.79
CA PHE A 34 9.95 3.84 -23.34
C PHE A 34 8.48 3.53 -23.07
N SER A 35 8.23 2.34 -22.55
CA SER A 35 6.87 1.93 -22.17
C SER A 35 6.47 2.54 -20.83
N ASN A 36 5.15 2.64 -20.60
CA ASN A 36 4.62 3.03 -19.29
C ASN A 36 5.17 2.15 -18.15
N ALA A 37 5.48 0.87 -18.42
CA ALA A 37 6.09 -0.01 -17.44
C ALA A 37 7.50 0.45 -17.03
N PHE A 38 8.31 0.93 -17.98
CA PHE A 38 9.65 1.47 -17.67
C PHE A 38 9.53 2.79 -16.89
N THR A 39 8.65 3.68 -17.32
CA THR A 39 8.37 4.94 -16.62
C THR A 39 7.87 4.66 -15.21
N CYS A 40 6.95 3.72 -15.03
CA CYS A 40 6.46 3.30 -13.73
C CYS A 40 7.62 2.86 -12.81
N ASN A 41 8.52 2.00 -13.30
CA ASN A 41 9.67 1.55 -12.51
C ASN A 41 10.59 2.71 -12.10
N LEU A 42 10.78 3.71 -12.94
CA LEU A 42 11.58 4.89 -12.60
C LEU A 42 10.92 5.75 -11.52
N HIS A 43 9.60 5.87 -11.53
CA HIS A 43 8.84 6.65 -10.55
C HIS A 43 8.63 5.91 -9.23
N ASN A 44 8.80 4.60 -9.21
CA ASN A 44 8.83 3.77 -8.01
C ASN A 44 10.13 3.88 -7.21
N ILE A 45 11.15 4.54 -7.75
CA ILE A 45 12.39 4.83 -7.02
C ILE A 45 12.31 6.27 -6.48
N PRO A 46 12.39 6.47 -5.14
CA PRO A 46 12.43 7.82 -4.58
C PRO A 46 13.70 8.55 -5.04
N ARG A 47 13.57 9.48 -5.96
CA ARG A 47 14.71 10.23 -6.53
C ARG A 47 15.02 11.53 -5.82
N ARG A 48 14.13 11.96 -4.95
CA ARG A 48 14.22 13.21 -4.20
C ARG A 48 13.50 13.05 -2.86
N SER A 49 13.66 14.03 -2.00
CA SER A 49 12.81 14.11 -0.79
C SER A 49 11.32 14.11 -1.16
N PRO A 50 10.46 13.50 -0.37
CA PRO A 50 9.02 13.52 -0.59
C PRO A 50 8.51 14.93 -0.83
N LYS A 51 7.70 15.11 -1.85
CA LYS A 51 7.10 16.38 -2.23
C LYS A 51 5.65 16.41 -1.78
N ASP A 52 5.22 17.56 -1.27
CA ASP A 52 3.81 17.86 -1.09
C ASP A 52 3.18 18.15 -2.45
N ILE A 53 2.30 17.28 -2.90
CA ILE A 53 1.55 17.41 -4.16
C ILE A 53 0.08 17.73 -3.93
N THR A 54 -0.26 18.33 -2.78
CA THR A 54 -1.64 18.70 -2.43
C THR A 54 -2.28 19.60 -3.48
N SER A 55 -1.50 20.49 -4.12
CA SER A 55 -2.00 21.31 -5.22
C SER A 55 -2.50 20.48 -6.40
N TYR A 56 -1.80 19.39 -6.75
CA TYR A 56 -2.21 18.50 -7.84
C TYR A 56 -3.49 17.74 -7.51
N TYR A 57 -3.67 17.37 -6.25
CA TYR A 57 -4.90 16.76 -5.77
C TYR A 57 -6.07 17.74 -5.83
N ASN A 58 -5.90 18.95 -5.29
CA ASN A 58 -6.95 19.96 -5.20
C ASN A 58 -7.44 20.47 -6.55
N ASP A 59 -6.53 20.59 -7.54
CA ASP A 59 -6.87 21.07 -8.89
C ASP A 59 -7.23 19.93 -9.87
N GLY A 60 -7.21 18.67 -9.40
CA GLY A 60 -7.53 17.48 -10.17
C GLY A 60 -6.46 17.07 -11.19
N THR A 61 -5.29 17.71 -11.19
CA THR A 61 -4.20 17.34 -12.13
C THR A 61 -3.48 16.07 -11.70
N LEU A 62 -3.63 15.64 -10.45
CA LEU A 62 -3.07 14.37 -9.96
C LEU A 62 -3.52 13.18 -10.84
N TRP A 63 -4.81 13.11 -11.15
CA TRP A 63 -5.39 12.03 -11.97
C TRP A 63 -4.92 12.09 -13.43
N LYS A 64 -4.76 13.31 -13.96
CA LYS A 64 -4.22 13.51 -15.30
C LYS A 64 -2.76 13.07 -15.39
N ARG A 65 -1.96 13.36 -14.38
CA ARG A 65 -0.55 12.94 -14.28
C ARG A 65 -0.44 11.43 -14.14
N LEU A 66 -1.26 10.83 -13.29
CA LEU A 66 -1.30 9.38 -13.09
C LEU A 66 -1.59 8.63 -14.40
N ASN A 67 -2.42 9.19 -15.26
CA ASN A 67 -2.86 8.54 -16.49
C ASN A 67 -2.16 9.06 -17.77
N GLY A 68 -1.26 10.03 -17.65
CA GLY A 68 -0.63 10.64 -18.83
C GLY A 68 -1.62 11.36 -19.74
N THR A 69 -2.64 11.98 -19.15
CA THR A 69 -3.62 12.76 -19.91
C THR A 69 -3.07 14.15 -20.21
N ALA A 70 -3.10 14.55 -21.48
CA ALA A 70 -2.60 15.84 -21.92
C ALA A 70 -3.09 17.00 -21.05
N PRO A 71 -2.22 17.97 -20.71
CA PRO A 71 -0.86 18.19 -21.25
C PRO A 71 0.23 17.43 -20.51
N TYR A 72 -0.11 16.48 -19.62
CA TYR A 72 0.87 15.75 -18.79
C TYR A 72 1.27 14.45 -19.46
N THR A 73 2.52 14.05 -19.28
CA THR A 73 3.01 12.70 -19.54
C THR A 73 2.62 11.76 -18.39
N PHE A 74 2.73 10.47 -18.62
CA PHE A 74 2.46 9.43 -17.61
C PHE A 74 3.35 9.63 -16.38
N LEU A 75 2.75 9.69 -15.19
CA LEU A 75 3.38 9.96 -13.88
C LEU A 75 4.15 11.29 -13.79
N ALA A 76 3.87 12.25 -14.64
CA ALA A 76 4.59 13.52 -14.69
C ALA A 76 4.80 14.17 -13.32
N ASP A 77 6.06 14.27 -12.89
CA ASP A 77 6.54 14.91 -11.64
C ASP A 77 5.89 14.34 -10.35
N ILE A 78 5.44 13.08 -10.36
CA ILE A 78 5.01 12.37 -9.15
C ILE A 78 5.87 11.13 -8.95
N TYR A 79 6.28 10.86 -7.70
CA TYR A 79 7.17 9.77 -7.33
C TYR A 79 6.68 9.06 -6.08
N VAL A 80 7.10 7.83 -5.89
CA VAL A 80 6.90 7.12 -4.62
C VAL A 80 7.51 7.93 -3.47
N GLY A 81 6.75 8.06 -2.40
CA GLY A 81 7.06 8.92 -1.26
C GLY A 81 6.39 10.28 -1.29
N ASP A 82 5.94 10.77 -2.45
CA ASP A 82 5.16 12.00 -2.51
C ASP A 82 3.84 11.84 -1.76
N TYR A 83 3.33 12.94 -1.25
CA TYR A 83 2.14 12.94 -0.41
C TYR A 83 1.23 14.13 -0.69
N PHE A 84 -0.03 13.98 -0.36
CA PHE A 84 -1.00 15.05 -0.49
C PHE A 84 -1.95 15.07 0.71
N LYS A 85 -2.55 16.24 0.93
CA LYS A 85 -3.48 16.51 2.03
C LYS A 85 -4.92 16.28 1.54
N MET A 86 -5.66 15.46 2.25
CA MET A 86 -7.10 15.26 2.06
C MET A 86 -7.90 16.46 2.59
N SER A 87 -9.14 16.60 2.18
CA SER A 87 -10.05 17.64 2.67
C SER A 87 -10.27 17.54 4.18
N ARG A 88 -10.18 16.33 4.73
CA ARG A 88 -10.36 16.03 6.17
C ARG A 88 -9.42 14.91 6.64
N ALA A 89 -9.21 14.84 7.94
CA ALA A 89 -8.58 13.67 8.56
C ALA A 89 -9.54 12.48 8.53
N ILE A 90 -8.99 11.29 8.24
CA ILE A 90 -9.71 10.02 8.41
C ILE A 90 -9.51 9.56 9.85
N THR A 91 -10.57 9.17 10.50
CA THR A 91 -10.54 8.75 11.91
C THR A 91 -11.11 7.35 12.05
N CYS A 92 -10.36 6.50 12.74
CA CYS A 92 -10.83 5.15 13.09
C CYS A 92 -12.12 5.24 13.90
N PRO A 93 -13.23 4.57 13.48
CA PRO A 93 -14.44 4.52 14.27
C PRO A 93 -14.15 3.89 15.64
N SER A 94 -14.69 4.45 16.70
CA SER A 94 -14.47 3.98 18.09
C SER A 94 -12.97 3.86 18.44
N SER A 95 -12.15 4.80 17.97
CA SER A 95 -10.74 4.84 18.34
C SER A 95 -10.60 4.78 19.87
N THR A 96 -9.74 3.88 20.34
CA THR A 96 -9.58 3.57 21.76
C THR A 96 -8.90 4.67 22.57
N ASP A 97 -8.32 5.65 21.91
CA ASP A 97 -7.59 6.76 22.55
C ASP A 97 -8.02 8.15 22.06
N GLY A 98 -9.05 8.25 21.23
CA GLY A 98 -9.49 9.51 20.63
C GLY A 98 -8.50 10.15 19.67
N THR A 99 -7.43 9.44 19.28
CA THR A 99 -6.41 9.98 18.39
C THR A 99 -7.00 10.31 17.02
N THR A 100 -6.85 11.55 16.61
CA THR A 100 -7.17 11.96 15.24
C THR A 100 -6.21 11.31 14.26
N GLY A 101 -6.74 10.68 13.24
CA GLY A 101 -5.93 10.06 12.19
C GLY A 101 -5.27 11.06 11.27
N SER A 102 -4.46 10.54 10.35
CA SER A 102 -3.77 11.37 9.36
C SER A 102 -4.77 12.05 8.42
N GLN A 103 -4.47 13.32 8.10
CA GLN A 103 -5.09 14.03 6.99
C GLN A 103 -4.27 13.91 5.70
N TYR A 104 -3.10 13.24 5.76
CA TYR A 104 -2.22 13.10 4.63
C TYR A 104 -2.19 11.65 4.14
N VAL A 105 -1.95 11.53 2.84
CA VAL A 105 -1.80 10.27 2.12
C VAL A 105 -0.46 10.26 1.42
N THR A 106 0.30 9.20 1.58
CA THR A 106 1.59 8.96 0.93
C THR A 106 1.45 7.90 -0.15
N ILE A 107 2.03 8.12 -1.32
CA ILE A 107 2.15 7.13 -2.40
C ILE A 107 3.25 6.14 -2.01
N ILE A 108 2.91 4.87 -1.89
CA ILE A 108 3.85 3.80 -1.51
C ILE A 108 4.27 2.91 -2.68
N SER A 109 3.50 2.92 -3.78
CA SER A 109 3.79 2.18 -5.00
C SER A 109 2.97 2.73 -6.17
N PHE A 110 3.48 2.62 -7.39
CA PHE A 110 2.70 2.78 -8.64
C PHE A 110 2.53 1.42 -9.29
N ASN A 111 1.30 1.10 -9.64
CA ASN A 111 0.90 -0.15 -10.31
C ASN A 111 1.33 -1.43 -9.56
N GLY A 112 1.61 -1.32 -8.24
CA GLY A 112 2.10 -2.43 -7.43
C GLY A 112 1.11 -3.58 -7.25
N LEU A 113 -0.16 -3.37 -7.58
CA LEU A 113 -1.20 -4.41 -7.50
C LEU A 113 -1.74 -4.81 -8.88
N GLN A 114 -1.08 -4.39 -9.96
CA GLN A 114 -1.47 -4.76 -11.31
C GLN A 114 -1.31 -6.27 -11.51
N HIS A 115 -2.36 -6.93 -11.99
CA HIS A 115 -2.42 -8.38 -12.22
C HIS A 115 -2.13 -9.24 -10.99
N ASN A 116 -2.26 -8.70 -9.80
CA ASN A 116 -2.15 -9.46 -8.56
C ASN A 116 -3.47 -10.12 -8.17
N GLY A 117 -3.37 -11.22 -7.41
CA GLY A 117 -4.53 -11.95 -6.93
C GLY A 117 -5.36 -12.54 -8.05
N ASP A 118 -6.65 -12.26 -8.03
CA ASP A 118 -7.66 -12.84 -8.93
C ASP A 118 -7.77 -12.05 -10.26
N ASN A 119 -6.65 -11.60 -10.80
CA ASN A 119 -6.52 -10.92 -12.09
C ASN A 119 -7.36 -9.64 -12.24
N ILE A 120 -7.46 -8.86 -11.18
CA ILE A 120 -8.11 -7.56 -11.27
C ILE A 120 -7.23 -6.60 -12.08
N ASP A 121 -7.74 -6.12 -13.19
CA ASP A 121 -7.13 -5.01 -13.90
C ASP A 121 -7.58 -3.69 -13.24
N LEU A 122 -6.66 -3.09 -12.50
CA LEU A 122 -6.91 -1.82 -11.83
C LEU A 122 -6.60 -0.60 -12.72
N GLY A 123 -6.02 -0.82 -13.90
CA GLY A 123 -5.47 0.24 -14.72
C GLY A 123 -4.27 0.93 -14.05
N ASN A 124 -3.93 2.13 -14.49
CA ASN A 124 -2.90 2.92 -13.83
C ASN A 124 -3.39 3.34 -12.45
N HIS A 125 -2.62 3.02 -11.42
CA HIS A 125 -3.03 3.28 -10.04
C HIS A 125 -1.87 3.62 -9.11
N MET A 126 -2.22 4.30 -8.03
CA MET A 126 -1.35 4.53 -6.87
C MET A 126 -1.80 3.62 -5.74
N VAL A 127 -0.87 2.91 -5.12
CA VAL A 127 -1.08 2.31 -3.80
C VAL A 127 -0.69 3.34 -2.76
N CYS A 128 -1.59 3.62 -1.85
CA CYS A 128 -1.47 4.70 -0.88
C CYS A 128 -1.58 4.19 0.55
N ALA A 129 -0.92 4.90 1.47
CA ALA A 129 -1.05 4.68 2.90
C ALA A 129 -1.13 6.02 3.65
N PRO A 130 -1.68 6.05 4.90
CA PRO A 130 -1.69 7.27 5.70
C PRO A 130 -0.29 7.79 5.96
N GLY A 131 -0.12 9.11 5.93
CA GLY A 131 1.12 9.79 6.29
C GLY A 131 1.50 10.92 5.33
N ALA A 132 2.50 11.72 5.74
CA ALA A 132 3.09 12.79 4.94
C ALA A 132 4.53 12.42 4.58
N GLY A 133 4.71 11.60 3.56
CA GLY A 133 6.02 11.07 3.19
C GLY A 133 6.60 10.19 4.30
N PHE A 134 7.75 10.60 4.84
CA PHE A 134 8.44 9.89 5.93
C PHE A 134 8.10 10.43 7.33
N GLY A 135 7.18 11.37 7.43
CA GLY A 135 6.88 12.07 8.68
C GLY A 135 5.39 12.11 9.02
N GLY A 136 5.11 12.78 10.13
CA GLY A 136 3.75 13.00 10.61
C GLY A 136 3.05 11.75 11.12
N THR A 137 1.74 11.88 11.32
CA THR A 137 0.86 10.78 11.73
C THR A 137 0.67 9.82 10.56
N GLN A 138 1.11 8.56 10.70
CA GLN A 138 1.08 7.55 9.64
C GLN A 138 -0.03 6.51 9.85
N HIS A 139 -1.14 6.88 10.44
CA HIS A 139 -2.27 5.99 10.75
C HIS A 139 -3.59 6.76 10.80
N PHE A 140 -4.70 6.05 10.83
CA PHE A 140 -6.06 6.61 10.95
C PHE A 140 -6.64 6.51 12.37
N GLY A 141 -5.82 6.26 13.37
CA GLY A 141 -6.21 6.08 14.77
C GLY A 141 -5.77 4.71 15.29
N ARG A 142 -6.24 4.34 16.49
CA ARG A 142 -5.91 3.07 17.15
C ARG A 142 -7.13 2.21 17.32
N HIS A 143 -6.96 0.91 17.11
CA HIS A 143 -7.99 -0.07 17.38
C HIS A 143 -7.39 -1.47 17.53
N ARG A 144 -8.08 -2.34 18.27
CA ARG A 144 -7.75 -3.77 18.35
C ARG A 144 -8.11 -4.50 17.07
N MET A 145 -7.56 -5.70 16.88
CA MET A 145 -7.94 -6.58 15.79
C MET A 145 -9.29 -7.28 16.08
N ASN A 146 -9.50 -7.73 17.33
CA ASN A 146 -10.70 -8.41 17.80
C ASN A 146 -11.05 -8.02 19.26
N ALA A 147 -12.30 -8.16 19.63
CA ALA A 147 -12.77 -7.88 20.99
C ALA A 147 -12.14 -8.81 22.05
N THR A 148 -11.79 -10.02 21.63
CA THR A 148 -11.12 -11.02 22.47
C THR A 148 -9.77 -11.35 21.90
N ASN A 149 -8.91 -11.96 22.73
CA ASN A 149 -7.58 -12.41 22.30
C ASN A 149 -7.68 -13.70 21.48
N SER A 150 -8.31 -13.61 20.32
CA SER A 150 -8.57 -14.72 19.38
C SER A 150 -8.43 -14.24 17.95
N THR A 151 -7.86 -15.08 17.10
CA THR A 151 -7.75 -14.89 15.66
C THR A 151 -8.65 -15.84 14.87
N VAL A 152 -9.52 -16.56 15.56
CA VAL A 152 -10.48 -17.50 14.97
C VAL A 152 -11.38 -16.78 13.96
N GLY A 153 -11.54 -17.39 12.78
CA GLY A 153 -12.27 -16.79 11.65
C GLY A 153 -11.41 -15.93 10.73
N GLY A 154 -10.14 -15.71 11.08
CA GLY A 154 -9.16 -15.02 10.25
C GLY A 154 -9.45 -13.54 10.03
N TYR A 155 -8.77 -12.97 9.04
CA TYR A 155 -8.81 -11.53 8.78
C TYR A 155 -10.21 -11.05 8.37
N LYS A 156 -10.89 -11.77 7.49
CA LYS A 156 -12.20 -11.36 6.96
C LYS A 156 -13.25 -11.15 8.05
N SER A 157 -13.24 -12.01 9.09
CA SER A 157 -14.19 -11.94 10.21
C SER A 157 -13.72 -11.03 11.34
N SER A 158 -12.50 -10.50 11.30
CA SER A 158 -11.97 -9.66 12.37
C SER A 158 -12.80 -8.39 12.54
N GLU A 159 -12.88 -7.89 13.78
CA GLU A 159 -13.48 -6.60 14.09
C GLU A 159 -12.82 -5.46 13.30
N MET A 160 -11.50 -5.54 13.11
CA MET A 160 -10.73 -4.62 12.29
C MET A 160 -11.28 -4.53 10.86
N ASN A 161 -11.49 -5.67 10.21
CA ASN A 161 -11.99 -5.69 8.84
C ASN A 161 -13.47 -5.32 8.74
N THR A 162 -14.30 -5.82 9.65
CA THR A 162 -15.77 -5.69 9.54
C THR A 162 -16.31 -4.37 10.05
N SER A 163 -15.75 -3.85 11.14
CA SER A 163 -16.29 -2.70 11.87
C SER A 163 -15.41 -1.45 11.77
N VAL A 164 -14.09 -1.61 11.59
CA VAL A 164 -13.16 -0.48 11.55
C VAL A 164 -12.88 -0.06 10.11
N LEU A 165 -12.35 -0.95 9.28
CA LEU A 165 -12.16 -0.69 7.85
C LEU A 165 -13.51 -0.67 7.14
N GLY A 166 -14.35 -1.64 7.46
CA GLY A 166 -15.70 -1.79 6.92
C GLY A 166 -15.72 -2.53 5.58
N SER A 167 -16.92 -2.93 5.16
CA SER A 167 -17.14 -3.54 3.85
C SER A 167 -16.87 -2.55 2.72
N VAL A 168 -16.72 -3.07 1.51
CA VAL A 168 -16.70 -2.27 0.27
C VAL A 168 -17.98 -1.44 0.19
N VAL A 169 -17.83 -0.17 -0.14
CA VAL A 169 -18.94 0.79 -0.24
C VAL A 169 -18.95 1.46 -1.60
N THR A 170 -20.14 1.88 -2.01
CA THR A 170 -20.39 2.68 -3.23
C THR A 170 -20.92 4.07 -2.89
N ALA A 171 -21.04 4.38 -1.60
CA ALA A 171 -21.43 5.69 -1.09
C ALA A 171 -20.59 6.04 0.13
N GLY A 172 -20.12 7.28 0.19
CA GLY A 172 -19.32 7.78 1.29
C GLY A 172 -20.16 8.26 2.47
N SER A 173 -19.53 8.30 3.64
CA SER A 173 -20.10 8.91 4.85
C SER A 173 -19.01 9.55 5.69
N THR A 174 -19.32 10.69 6.28
CA THR A 174 -18.46 11.42 7.22
C THR A 174 -19.12 11.54 8.60
N ALA A 175 -20.20 10.79 8.80
CA ALA A 175 -20.87 10.73 10.08
C ALA A 175 -19.95 10.20 11.19
N SER A 176 -20.24 10.55 12.42
CA SER A 176 -19.55 9.96 13.58
C SER A 176 -19.71 8.44 13.56
N GLY A 177 -18.60 7.71 13.71
CA GLY A 177 -18.60 6.25 13.66
C GLY A 177 -18.60 5.64 12.26
N ALA A 178 -18.55 6.45 11.19
CA ALA A 178 -18.37 5.93 9.83
C ALA A 178 -17.10 5.10 9.73
N THR A 179 -17.16 3.97 9.01
CA THR A 179 -16.00 3.12 8.76
C THR A 179 -14.95 3.86 7.92
N ILE A 180 -13.71 3.38 7.95
CA ILE A 180 -12.62 3.97 7.15
C ILE A 180 -12.98 3.95 5.66
N ASN A 181 -13.57 2.86 5.14
CA ASN A 181 -13.98 2.79 3.74
C ASN A 181 -15.05 3.83 3.39
N GLN A 182 -16.02 4.07 4.27
CA GLN A 182 -17.03 5.13 4.07
C GLN A 182 -16.38 6.51 4.01
N GLN A 183 -15.43 6.79 4.90
CA GLN A 183 -14.72 8.07 4.94
C GLN A 183 -13.82 8.27 3.72
N LEU A 184 -13.07 7.24 3.32
CA LEU A 184 -12.23 7.26 2.12
C LEU A 184 -13.07 7.44 0.84
N TYR A 185 -14.22 6.76 0.76
CA TYR A 185 -15.11 6.94 -0.39
C TYR A 185 -15.75 8.34 -0.43
N ALA A 186 -16.03 8.93 0.73
CA ALA A 186 -16.50 10.33 0.81
C ALA A 186 -15.43 11.33 0.34
N GLU A 187 -14.14 10.99 0.47
CA GLU A 187 -13.03 11.81 0.02
C GLU A 187 -12.71 11.59 -1.47
N PHE A 188 -12.61 10.34 -1.91
CA PHE A 188 -12.05 9.98 -3.23
C PHE A 188 -13.10 9.54 -4.26
N GLY A 189 -14.31 9.22 -3.81
CA GLY A 189 -15.38 8.74 -4.70
C GLY A 189 -14.95 7.52 -5.52
N SER A 190 -15.20 7.57 -6.83
CA SER A 190 -14.88 6.48 -7.75
C SER A 190 -13.39 6.25 -8.00
N HIS A 191 -12.52 7.19 -7.55
CA HIS A 191 -11.07 6.98 -7.58
C HIS A 191 -10.63 5.92 -6.57
N LEU A 192 -11.38 5.68 -5.48
CA LEU A 192 -11.11 4.60 -4.54
C LEU A 192 -11.49 3.26 -5.17
N LYS A 193 -10.49 2.43 -5.45
CA LYS A 193 -10.70 1.14 -6.12
C LYS A 193 -10.91 0.01 -5.12
N THR A 194 -11.63 -1.00 -5.58
CA THR A 194 -11.79 -2.26 -4.84
C THR A 194 -10.74 -3.24 -5.35
N THR A 195 -9.99 -3.84 -4.44
CA THR A 195 -9.08 -4.94 -4.72
C THR A 195 -9.66 -6.26 -4.23
N ARG A 196 -9.21 -7.36 -4.83
CA ARG A 196 -9.57 -8.70 -4.39
C ARG A 196 -8.33 -9.34 -3.75
N GLU A 197 -8.46 -9.66 -2.49
CA GLU A 197 -7.34 -10.02 -1.62
C GLU A 197 -7.49 -11.44 -1.10
N LEU A 198 -6.38 -12.19 -1.09
CA LEU A 198 -6.31 -13.46 -0.41
C LEU A 198 -5.88 -13.24 1.04
N VAL A 199 -6.66 -13.71 1.99
CA VAL A 199 -6.41 -13.50 3.41
C VAL A 199 -6.53 -14.81 4.20
N SER A 200 -5.93 -14.86 5.37
CA SER A 200 -6.07 -15.98 6.29
C SER A 200 -7.50 -16.13 6.76
N LYS A 201 -8.08 -17.31 6.58
CA LYS A 201 -9.46 -17.66 6.94
C LYS A 201 -9.56 -18.34 8.29
N SER A 202 -8.68 -19.28 8.55
CA SER A 202 -8.71 -20.06 9.77
C SER A 202 -7.32 -20.32 10.31
N ILE A 203 -7.27 -20.70 11.57
CA ILE A 203 -6.04 -21.00 12.27
C ILE A 203 -6.08 -22.41 12.75
N ASN A 204 -5.08 -23.17 12.39
CA ASN A 204 -4.88 -24.50 12.94
C ASN A 204 -4.22 -24.37 14.33
N THR A 205 -5.00 -24.67 15.38
CA THR A 205 -4.50 -24.67 16.75
C THR A 205 -3.68 -25.92 17.08
N THR A 206 -3.64 -26.94 16.22
CA THR A 206 -3.07 -28.24 16.53
C THR A 206 -1.74 -28.54 15.89
N GLY A 207 -1.14 -27.55 15.17
CA GLY A 207 0.01 -28.19 14.79
C GLY A 207 0.97 -27.79 13.76
N TYR A 208 1.22 -26.57 13.46
CA TYR A 208 2.48 -26.29 12.77
C TYR A 208 3.43 -25.54 13.71
N ASN A 209 4.44 -26.27 14.16
CA ASN A 209 5.49 -25.68 14.98
C ASN A 209 6.55 -25.09 14.04
N ARG A 210 6.45 -23.80 13.76
CA ARG A 210 7.48 -23.09 13.02
C ARG A 210 8.41 -22.41 14.04
N PHE A 211 9.69 -22.66 13.93
CA PHE A 211 10.73 -22.13 14.83
C PHE A 211 10.62 -22.55 16.30
N GLY A 212 10.06 -23.72 16.59
CA GLY A 212 9.96 -24.20 17.97
C GLY A 212 8.95 -23.45 18.84
N VAL A 213 8.11 -22.60 18.25
CA VAL A 213 7.04 -21.89 18.94
C VAL A 213 5.73 -22.60 18.63
N ASN A 214 4.93 -22.91 19.65
CA ASN A 214 3.62 -23.56 19.51
C ASN A 214 2.56 -22.58 18.97
N ASN A 215 2.85 -21.94 17.85
CA ASN A 215 1.95 -21.01 17.21
C ASN A 215 1.22 -21.73 16.08
N GLY A 216 -0.11 -21.75 16.15
CA GLY A 216 -0.94 -22.23 15.05
C GLY A 216 -0.80 -21.28 13.88
N CYS A 217 -0.21 -21.75 12.78
CA CYS A 217 -0.23 -21.02 11.52
C CYS A 217 -1.57 -21.16 10.83
N SER A 218 -1.95 -20.17 10.05
CA SER A 218 -3.11 -20.32 9.18
C SER A 218 -2.90 -21.47 8.20
N ASN A 219 -3.90 -22.32 8.05
CA ASN A 219 -3.90 -23.45 7.14
C ASN A 219 -5.00 -23.38 6.09
N ASP A 220 -5.71 -22.27 6.04
CA ASP A 220 -6.79 -22.05 5.09
C ASP A 220 -6.89 -20.54 4.77
N TRP A 221 -7.34 -20.25 3.56
CA TRP A 221 -7.42 -18.90 3.02
C TRP A 221 -8.74 -18.66 2.33
N GLU A 222 -9.10 -17.39 2.24
CA GLU A 222 -10.28 -16.99 1.51
C GLU A 222 -10.09 -15.64 0.82
N TRP A 223 -10.85 -15.42 -0.22
CA TRP A 223 -10.88 -14.15 -0.92
C TRP A 223 -11.79 -13.16 -0.21
N VAL A 224 -11.33 -11.91 -0.16
CA VAL A 224 -12.11 -10.77 0.30
C VAL A 224 -11.98 -9.62 -0.69
N ASN A 225 -13.07 -8.90 -0.93
CA ASN A 225 -13.02 -7.62 -1.63
C ASN A 225 -12.80 -6.51 -0.62
N ALA A 226 -11.83 -5.64 -0.88
CA ALA A 226 -11.45 -4.57 0.03
C ALA A 226 -11.16 -3.27 -0.73
N GLN A 227 -11.50 -2.13 -0.13
CA GLN A 227 -11.06 -0.81 -0.57
C GLN A 227 -9.84 -0.38 0.24
N ALA A 228 -9.95 -0.38 1.56
CA ALA A 228 -8.80 -0.30 2.45
C ALA A 228 -8.59 -1.66 3.12
N ILE A 229 -7.32 -2.07 3.23
CA ILE A 229 -6.92 -3.32 3.88
C ILE A 229 -5.60 -3.10 4.60
N LEU A 230 -5.39 -3.77 5.74
CA LEU A 230 -4.08 -3.75 6.39
C LEU A 230 -3.03 -4.38 5.47
N MET A 231 -1.82 -3.89 5.55
CA MET A 231 -0.70 -4.45 4.79
C MET A 231 -0.28 -5.81 5.35
N SER A 232 0.32 -6.63 4.50
CA SER A 232 0.96 -7.90 4.93
C SER A 232 2.43 -7.70 5.32
N GLU A 233 3.02 -8.72 5.95
CA GLU A 233 4.45 -8.75 6.18
C GLU A 233 5.25 -8.68 4.87
N ILE A 234 4.79 -9.35 3.82
CA ILE A 234 5.44 -9.29 2.50
C ILE A 234 5.40 -7.88 1.94
N GLU A 235 4.25 -7.21 2.00
CA GLU A 235 4.08 -5.85 1.50
C GLU A 235 4.96 -4.83 2.23
N VAL A 236 5.25 -5.07 3.51
CA VAL A 236 6.07 -4.17 4.35
C VAL A 236 7.55 -4.56 4.35
N TYR A 237 7.87 -5.85 4.46
CA TYR A 237 9.24 -6.34 4.70
C TYR A 237 9.83 -7.13 3.53
N GLY A 238 9.05 -7.47 2.51
CA GLY A 238 9.48 -8.30 1.40
C GLY A 238 9.57 -9.79 1.72
N SER A 239 9.23 -10.18 2.94
CA SER A 239 9.26 -11.57 3.38
C SER A 239 8.30 -11.81 4.54
N ILE A 240 7.96 -13.06 4.76
CA ILE A 240 7.26 -13.54 5.92
C ILE A 240 8.24 -13.66 7.10
N VAL A 241 7.87 -13.15 8.25
CA VAL A 241 8.67 -13.24 9.49
C VAL A 241 7.95 -14.11 10.53
N TRP A 242 6.72 -13.79 10.86
CA TRP A 242 5.93 -14.46 11.91
C TRP A 242 4.70 -15.18 11.39
N SER A 243 4.19 -14.78 10.24
CA SER A 243 3.01 -15.40 9.66
C SER A 243 3.31 -16.75 8.99
N SER A 244 2.26 -17.38 8.54
CA SER A 244 2.32 -18.66 7.82
C SER A 244 2.94 -18.47 6.43
N SER A 245 3.87 -19.33 6.06
CA SER A 245 4.50 -19.28 4.74
C SER A 245 3.53 -19.65 3.62
N GLY A 246 3.53 -18.86 2.60
CA GLY A 246 3.13 -19.31 1.29
C GLY A 246 1.82 -18.76 0.76
N TYR A 247 1.14 -17.82 1.42
CA TYR A 247 -0.25 -17.57 1.05
C TYR A 247 -0.71 -16.13 0.86
N ASP A 248 0.19 -15.19 0.94
CA ASP A 248 -0.03 -13.93 0.24
C ASP A 248 0.34 -14.03 -1.25
N THR A 249 0.49 -15.24 -1.75
CA THR A 249 0.94 -15.50 -3.13
C THR A 249 -0.08 -15.11 -4.18
N GLY A 250 -1.31 -14.83 -3.80
CA GLY A 250 -2.31 -14.31 -4.72
C GLY A 250 -2.36 -12.79 -4.80
N ASN A 251 -1.64 -12.08 -3.93
CA ASN A 251 -1.63 -10.64 -3.83
C ASN A 251 -0.28 -10.04 -4.21
N ALA A 252 0.01 -8.81 -3.80
CA ALA A 252 1.32 -8.20 -4.00
C ALA A 252 2.41 -9.06 -3.36
N ASN A 253 3.06 -9.87 -4.16
CA ASN A 253 4.11 -10.80 -3.73
C ASN A 253 5.46 -10.10 -3.53
N HIS A 254 5.46 -8.81 -3.34
CA HIS A 254 6.66 -8.01 -3.21
C HIS A 254 6.48 -6.94 -2.14
N GLN A 255 7.59 -6.47 -1.62
CA GLN A 255 7.64 -5.30 -0.77
C GLN A 255 7.27 -4.06 -1.58
N PHE A 256 6.36 -3.22 -1.08
CA PHE A 256 6.08 -1.97 -1.76
C PHE A 256 7.32 -1.09 -1.84
N GLU A 257 7.47 -0.43 -2.96
CA GLU A 257 8.70 0.24 -3.37
C GLU A 257 9.16 1.31 -2.40
N LEU A 258 8.24 2.01 -1.74
CA LEU A 258 8.59 2.96 -0.70
C LEU A 258 9.33 2.28 0.46
N PHE A 259 8.84 1.13 0.91
CA PHE A 259 9.42 0.40 2.04
C PHE A 259 10.72 -0.30 1.64
N ALA A 260 10.82 -0.80 0.41
CA ALA A 260 12.03 -1.39 -0.13
C ALA A 260 13.17 -0.37 -0.21
N ASN A 261 12.86 0.88 -0.53
CA ASN A 261 13.85 1.94 -0.71
C ASN A 261 14.11 2.77 0.55
N SER A 262 13.22 2.70 1.56
CA SER A 262 13.37 3.49 2.78
C SER A 262 12.85 2.76 4.01
N LYS A 263 13.76 2.33 4.86
CA LYS A 263 13.40 1.72 6.16
C LYS A 263 12.67 2.68 7.09
N SER A 264 12.92 3.99 7.00
CA SER A 264 12.20 4.99 7.79
C SER A 264 10.74 5.14 7.39
N ALA A 265 10.38 4.75 6.16
CA ALA A 265 8.99 4.73 5.72
C ALA A 265 8.18 3.56 6.31
N ILE A 266 8.85 2.47 6.70
CA ILE A 266 8.20 1.34 7.37
C ILE A 266 7.58 1.83 8.68
N ASN A 267 8.37 2.46 9.51
CA ASN A 267 7.89 3.17 10.69
C ASN A 267 8.88 4.27 11.07
N ASN A 268 8.40 5.50 11.20
CA ASN A 268 9.21 6.65 11.63
C ASN A 268 9.30 6.78 13.16
N ARG A 269 9.20 5.69 13.89
CA ARG A 269 9.16 5.60 15.36
C ARG A 269 7.90 6.23 15.99
N SER A 270 6.82 6.33 15.23
CA SER A 270 5.62 7.01 15.72
C SER A 270 4.72 6.11 16.55
N ALA A 271 4.43 4.89 16.08
CA ALA A 271 3.54 3.96 16.77
C ALA A 271 3.60 2.55 16.17
N TRP A 272 3.20 1.57 16.93
CA TRP A 272 2.96 0.23 16.43
C TRP A 272 1.73 0.23 15.54
N TYR A 273 1.74 -0.55 14.44
CA TYR A 273 0.56 -0.71 13.59
C TYR A 273 0.34 -2.16 13.18
N TRP A 274 -0.93 -2.54 13.09
CA TRP A 274 -1.34 -3.89 12.71
C TRP A 274 -1.01 -4.22 11.26
N LEU A 275 -0.69 -5.51 11.03
CA LEU A 275 -0.65 -6.15 9.71
C LEU A 275 -1.83 -7.14 9.60
N LYS A 276 -2.20 -7.52 8.37
CA LYS A 276 -3.33 -8.44 8.15
C LYS A 276 -3.00 -9.90 8.45
N ASP A 277 -1.71 -10.22 8.63
CA ASP A 277 -1.24 -11.58 8.79
C ASP A 277 -1.42 -12.07 10.22
N VAL A 278 -1.75 -13.36 10.32
CA VAL A 278 -1.95 -14.04 11.59
C VAL A 278 -0.68 -14.76 12.00
N ALA A 279 -0.23 -14.54 13.23
CA ALA A 279 0.93 -15.23 13.78
C ALA A 279 0.57 -16.48 14.60
N SER A 280 -0.60 -16.48 15.27
CA SER A 280 -1.06 -17.63 16.06
C SER A 280 -2.58 -17.57 16.31
N SER A 281 -3.10 -18.48 17.12
CA SER A 281 -4.51 -18.49 17.50
C SER A 281 -4.99 -17.27 18.30
N SER A 282 -4.06 -16.45 18.80
CA SER A 282 -4.34 -15.25 19.60
C SER A 282 -3.56 -14.02 19.17
N TYR A 283 -2.57 -14.18 18.27
CA TYR A 283 -1.64 -13.11 17.89
C TYR A 283 -1.76 -12.74 16.42
N TRP A 284 -1.76 -11.42 16.16
CA TRP A 284 -1.62 -10.84 14.82
C TRP A 284 -0.23 -10.25 14.65
N CYS A 285 0.28 -10.32 13.43
CA CYS A 285 1.51 -9.63 13.08
C CYS A 285 1.33 -8.12 13.19
N HIS A 286 2.39 -7.42 13.55
CA HIS A 286 2.42 -5.97 13.57
C HIS A 286 3.83 -5.45 13.27
N CYS A 287 3.90 -4.19 12.88
CA CYS A 287 5.14 -3.43 12.87
C CYS A 287 5.28 -2.67 14.18
N ASP A 288 6.42 -2.82 14.86
CA ASP A 288 6.67 -2.09 16.09
C ASP A 288 7.15 -0.65 15.84
N HIS A 289 7.35 0.13 16.91
CA HIS A 289 7.78 1.52 16.84
C HIS A 289 9.20 1.71 16.26
N ASN A 290 10.00 0.66 16.17
CA ASN A 290 11.33 0.67 15.54
C ASN A 290 11.30 0.25 14.08
N GLY A 291 10.16 -0.18 13.57
CA GLY A 291 10.00 -0.73 12.24
C GLY A 291 10.31 -2.22 12.13
N SER A 292 10.49 -2.91 13.24
CA SER A 292 10.69 -4.37 13.27
C SER A 292 9.36 -5.10 13.15
N SER A 293 9.35 -6.24 12.48
CA SER A 293 8.20 -7.15 12.49
C SER A 293 8.12 -7.85 13.85
N ASN A 294 6.90 -7.94 14.38
CA ASN A 294 6.61 -8.60 15.64
C ASN A 294 5.14 -9.09 15.62
N TYR A 295 4.66 -9.66 16.72
CA TYR A 295 3.27 -10.09 16.88
C TYR A 295 2.74 -9.69 18.26
N TYR A 296 1.42 -9.51 18.36
CA TYR A 296 0.80 -9.12 19.61
C TYR A 296 -0.64 -9.62 19.73
N ASP A 297 -1.17 -9.55 20.95
CA ASP A 297 -2.54 -9.97 21.32
C ASP A 297 -3.60 -9.29 20.47
N ALA A 298 -4.51 -10.08 19.88
CA ALA A 298 -5.59 -9.61 19.02
C ALA A 298 -6.46 -8.52 19.67
N SER A 299 -6.60 -8.55 21.00
CA SER A 299 -7.41 -7.60 21.77
C SER A 299 -6.67 -6.32 22.19
N SER A 300 -5.39 -6.18 21.81
CA SER A 300 -4.60 -5.00 22.16
C SER A 300 -5.15 -3.73 21.50
N THR A 301 -5.34 -2.68 22.29
CA THR A 301 -5.85 -1.38 21.86
C THR A 301 -4.75 -0.35 21.57
N TYR A 302 -3.48 -0.73 21.73
CA TYR A 302 -2.36 0.21 21.55
C TYR A 302 -1.90 0.38 20.11
N HIS A 303 -2.30 -0.53 19.23
CA HIS A 303 -1.84 -0.54 17.85
C HIS A 303 -2.65 0.37 16.94
N CYS A 304 -1.95 0.99 16.03
CA CYS A 304 -2.54 1.89 15.04
C CYS A 304 -3.10 1.13 13.84
N VAL A 305 -4.06 1.76 13.19
CA VAL A 305 -4.68 1.30 11.94
C VAL A 305 -4.00 2.03 10.79
N ARG A 306 -3.11 1.33 10.10
CA ARG A 306 -2.36 1.82 8.93
C ARG A 306 -2.67 0.96 7.72
N PRO A 307 -3.84 1.14 7.09
CA PRO A 307 -4.19 0.38 5.91
C PRO A 307 -3.47 0.91 4.69
N ARG A 308 -3.40 0.08 3.64
CA ARG A 308 -3.24 0.55 2.28
C ARG A 308 -4.57 0.60 1.54
N PHE A 309 -4.64 1.42 0.52
CA PHE A 309 -5.78 1.54 -0.38
C PHE A 309 -5.30 1.98 -1.77
N VAL A 310 -6.12 1.77 -2.79
CA VAL A 310 -5.77 2.02 -4.18
C VAL A 310 -6.58 3.17 -4.72
N LEU A 311 -5.89 4.10 -5.39
CA LEU A 311 -6.49 5.23 -6.10
C LEU A 311 -6.11 5.18 -7.58
N ALA A 312 -7.14 5.32 -8.48
CA ALA A 312 -6.95 5.35 -9.93
C ALA A 312 -7.95 6.28 -10.64
#